data_e0fde188f47b7749071273ec6006b95d
#
_entry.id   e0fde188f47b7749071273ec6006b95d
#
_cell.length_a   1.000
_cell.length_b   1.000
_cell.length_c   1.000
_cell.angle_alpha   90.00
_cell.angle_beta   90.00
_cell.angle_gamma   90.00
#
_symmetry.space_group_name_H-M   'P 1'
#
loop_
_entity.id
_entity.type
_entity.pdbx_description
1 polymer ?
#
loop_
_entity_poly.entity_id
_entity_poly.type
_entity_poly.pdbx_seq_one_letter_code
_entity_poly.pdbx_strand_id
1 'polypeptide(L)'
;MGLMETVIDIPAEHEANVFGQFDAYAKKIERALHVTLIARGESVKIMGDALKVEKAKKVLDQLVELSKRGNTIQEQNVDYTLALVMEDSEENVLEIDKDIICHTLQGKPIKPKTLGQKKYVDAIRKQMIVFGLGPAGTGKTYLAMAMAITAFKNNEVGRIILTRPAIEAGEKLGFLPGDLQSKIDPYLRPLYDALYQIMGAESFQKNMEKGLIEVAPLAYMRGRTLDNAFIILDEAQNTTPAQMKMFLTRIGFGSKVIVTGDASQKDLPSGTRSGLDVAMQVLKKVDGISFCELTSKDVVRHPLVQKIVQAYDEYEKKAKPENHSGRAKSTTRKRRENK
;
A
#
# COMPACT_ATOMS: atom_id res chain seq x y z
N MET A 1 39.67 6.81 10.88
CA MET A 1 38.70 7.06 9.80
C MET A 1 38.79 8.52 9.44
N GLY A 2 39.17 8.85 8.18
CA GLY A 2 39.37 10.25 7.77
C GLY A 2 38.01 10.91 7.51
N LEU A 3 37.84 12.11 8.05
CA LEU A 3 36.76 13.00 7.66
C LEU A 3 36.93 13.34 6.17
N MET A 4 35.92 13.03 5.37
CA MET A 4 35.85 13.39 3.95
C MET A 4 34.87 14.55 3.80
N GLU A 5 35.19 15.45 2.87
CA GLU A 5 34.24 16.46 2.42
C GLU A 5 34.06 16.39 0.92
N THR A 6 32.82 16.61 0.50
CA THR A 6 32.49 16.75 -0.91
C THR A 6 31.52 17.91 -1.11
N VAL A 7 31.52 18.49 -2.28
CA VAL A 7 30.62 19.59 -2.64
C VAL A 7 29.75 19.14 -3.80
N ILE A 8 28.48 19.47 -3.74
CA ILE A 8 27.50 19.27 -4.81
C ILE A 8 26.84 20.61 -5.13
N ASP A 9 26.38 20.76 -6.35
CA ASP A 9 25.65 21.94 -6.77
C ASP A 9 24.14 21.67 -6.77
N ILE A 10 23.40 22.50 -6.04
CA ILE A 10 21.94 22.52 -6.01
C ILE A 10 21.50 23.89 -6.50
N PRO A 11 20.88 24.00 -7.71
CA PRO A 11 20.40 25.29 -8.19
C PRO A 11 19.40 25.91 -7.21
N ALA A 12 19.48 27.21 -7.01
CA ALA A 12 18.68 27.93 -6.00
C ALA A 12 17.16 27.69 -6.13
N GLU A 13 16.66 27.53 -7.37
CA GLU A 13 15.26 27.23 -7.66
C GLU A 13 14.81 25.84 -7.16
N HIS A 14 15.74 24.91 -6.91
CA HIS A 14 15.47 23.55 -6.43
C HIS A 14 15.75 23.37 -4.95
N GLU A 15 16.52 24.26 -4.31
CA GLU A 15 16.98 24.13 -2.93
C GLU A 15 15.83 23.96 -1.94
N ALA A 16 14.84 24.84 -1.99
CA ALA A 16 13.67 24.78 -1.10
C ALA A 16 12.86 23.48 -1.28
N ASN A 17 12.80 22.95 -2.52
CA ASN A 17 12.11 21.72 -2.82
C ASN A 17 12.87 20.49 -2.31
N VAL A 18 14.21 20.49 -2.42
CA VAL A 18 15.09 19.39 -2.00
C VAL A 18 15.29 19.36 -0.48
N PHE A 19 15.43 20.53 0.15
CA PHE A 19 15.66 20.62 1.60
C PHE A 19 14.39 20.61 2.43
N GLY A 20 13.24 20.94 1.80
CA GLY A 20 11.94 21.02 2.44
C GLY A 20 11.81 22.26 3.34
N GLN A 21 10.60 22.47 3.87
CA GLN A 21 10.35 23.59 4.77
C GLN A 21 11.24 23.51 6.02
N PHE A 22 11.91 24.61 6.35
CA PHE A 22 12.83 24.72 7.48
C PHE A 22 13.96 23.67 7.48
N ASP A 23 14.41 23.26 6.29
CA ASP A 23 15.44 22.24 6.07
C ASP A 23 15.10 20.87 6.66
N ALA A 24 13.81 20.56 6.75
CA ALA A 24 13.35 19.33 7.39
C ALA A 24 13.91 18.08 6.71
N TYR A 25 14.03 18.09 5.39
CA TYR A 25 14.56 16.96 4.63
C TYR A 25 16.08 16.89 4.72
N ALA A 26 16.77 18.03 4.67
CA ALA A 26 18.22 18.10 4.88
C ALA A 26 18.59 17.53 6.26
N LYS A 27 17.93 17.99 7.34
CA LYS A 27 18.12 17.48 8.71
C LYS A 27 17.80 16.00 8.83
N LYS A 28 16.84 15.49 8.07
CA LYS A 28 16.49 14.06 8.03
C LYS A 28 17.62 13.24 7.41
N ILE A 29 18.19 13.72 6.30
CA ILE A 29 19.34 13.11 5.62
C ILE A 29 20.57 13.10 6.54
N GLU A 30 20.89 14.24 7.19
CA GLU A 30 21.98 14.35 8.16
C GLU A 30 21.87 13.30 9.27
N ARG A 31 20.68 13.17 9.88
CA ARG A 31 20.42 12.20 10.96
C ARG A 31 20.53 10.75 10.48
N ALA A 32 19.97 10.44 9.31
CA ALA A 32 19.92 9.08 8.79
C ALA A 32 21.31 8.57 8.39
N LEU A 33 22.14 9.44 7.80
CA LEU A 33 23.47 9.08 7.28
C LEU A 33 24.62 9.53 8.20
N HIS A 34 24.32 10.24 9.30
CA HIS A 34 25.32 10.80 10.21
C HIS A 34 26.37 11.65 9.47
N VAL A 35 25.93 12.58 8.66
CA VAL A 35 26.71 13.58 7.93
C VAL A 35 26.26 14.98 8.35
N THR A 36 27.06 16.00 8.00
CA THR A 36 26.69 17.41 8.15
C THR A 36 26.56 18.03 6.77
N LEU A 37 25.45 18.72 6.51
CA LEU A 37 25.18 19.46 5.28
C LEU A 37 25.32 20.97 5.54
N ILE A 38 26.13 21.65 4.77
CA ILE A 38 26.33 23.11 4.88
C ILE A 38 26.03 23.73 3.52
N ALA A 39 24.90 24.42 3.42
CA ALA A 39 24.52 25.16 2.22
C ALA A 39 25.27 26.51 2.17
N ARG A 40 25.84 26.85 1.01
CA ARG A 40 26.47 28.15 0.73
C ARG A 40 26.16 28.57 -0.70
N GLY A 41 25.12 29.39 -0.86
CA GLY A 41 24.61 29.72 -2.20
C GLY A 41 24.10 28.47 -2.92
N GLU A 42 24.52 28.26 -4.16
CA GLU A 42 24.12 27.10 -4.94
C GLU A 42 24.93 25.83 -4.66
N SER A 43 25.89 25.88 -3.73
CA SER A 43 26.70 24.72 -3.36
C SER A 43 26.38 24.21 -1.97
N VAL A 44 26.36 22.88 -1.83
CA VAL A 44 26.15 22.19 -0.58
C VAL A 44 27.36 21.33 -0.26
N LYS A 45 28.01 21.63 0.85
CA LYS A 45 29.16 20.89 1.37
C LYS A 45 28.63 19.76 2.26
N ILE A 46 29.06 18.53 1.99
CA ILE A 46 28.74 17.33 2.75
C ILE A 46 29.99 16.90 3.51
N MET A 47 29.90 16.73 4.83
CA MET A 47 31.03 16.37 5.68
C MET A 47 30.67 15.14 6.52
N GLY A 48 31.64 14.20 6.64
CA GLY A 48 31.44 12.99 7.44
C GLY A 48 32.42 11.87 7.11
N ASP A 49 32.06 10.64 7.44
CA ASP A 49 32.78 9.44 7.02
C ASP A 49 32.67 9.25 5.49
N ALA A 50 33.72 8.78 4.82
CA ALA A 50 33.78 8.69 3.37
C ALA A 50 32.60 7.95 2.73
N LEU A 51 32.23 6.76 3.26
CA LEU A 51 31.09 5.99 2.75
C LEU A 51 29.76 6.70 2.95
N LYS A 52 29.62 7.38 4.09
CA LYS A 52 28.40 8.12 4.45
C LYS A 52 28.24 9.37 3.60
N VAL A 53 29.34 10.08 3.32
CA VAL A 53 29.39 11.24 2.43
C VAL A 53 28.98 10.83 1.01
N GLU A 54 29.51 9.70 0.51
CA GLU A 54 29.14 9.18 -0.80
C GLU A 54 27.65 8.82 -0.88
N LYS A 55 27.11 8.16 0.16
CA LYS A 55 25.68 7.86 0.26
C LYS A 55 24.83 9.14 0.31
N ALA A 56 25.23 10.14 1.08
CA ALA A 56 24.52 11.42 1.15
C ALA A 56 24.54 12.17 -0.19
N LYS A 57 25.67 12.14 -0.89
CA LYS A 57 25.77 12.68 -2.24
C LYS A 57 24.77 11.99 -3.19
N LYS A 58 24.73 10.66 -3.22
CA LYS A 58 23.78 9.90 -4.07
C LYS A 58 22.33 10.25 -3.76
N VAL A 59 21.97 10.43 -2.47
CA VAL A 59 20.62 10.84 -2.07
C VAL A 59 20.28 12.22 -2.61
N LEU A 60 21.16 13.19 -2.40
CA LEU A 60 20.92 14.58 -2.83
C LEU A 60 20.90 14.69 -4.35
N ASP A 61 21.81 14.04 -5.07
CA ASP A 61 21.83 14.01 -6.54
C ASP A 61 20.50 13.48 -7.12
N GLN A 62 19.94 12.41 -6.53
CA GLN A 62 18.65 11.85 -6.96
C GLN A 62 17.47 12.79 -6.65
N LEU A 63 17.46 13.44 -5.50
CA LEU A 63 16.42 14.40 -5.13
C LEU A 63 16.45 15.65 -6.02
N VAL A 64 17.64 16.16 -6.31
CA VAL A 64 17.84 17.29 -7.24
C VAL A 64 17.32 16.93 -8.62
N GLU A 65 17.65 15.74 -9.12
CA GLU A 65 17.17 15.29 -10.44
C GLU A 65 15.65 15.11 -10.49
N LEU A 66 15.03 14.59 -9.41
CA LEU A 66 13.57 14.55 -9.27
C LEU A 66 12.96 15.95 -9.32
N SER A 67 13.57 16.92 -8.61
CA SER A 67 13.12 18.31 -8.61
C SER A 67 13.24 18.96 -9.99
N LYS A 68 14.34 18.73 -10.71
CA LYS A 68 14.56 19.20 -12.09
C LYS A 68 13.51 18.67 -13.07
N ARG A 69 12.96 17.49 -12.82
CA ARG A 69 11.84 16.91 -13.60
C ARG A 69 10.47 17.48 -13.25
N GLY A 70 10.42 18.52 -12.40
CA GLY A 70 9.17 19.16 -11.99
C GLY A 70 8.41 18.44 -10.88
N ASN A 71 9.02 17.47 -10.21
CA ASN A 71 8.39 16.80 -9.07
C ASN A 71 8.48 17.67 -7.82
N THR A 72 7.38 17.78 -7.07
CA THR A 72 7.40 18.31 -5.70
C THR A 72 7.92 17.20 -4.79
N ILE A 73 9.08 17.42 -4.16
CA ILE A 73 9.67 16.49 -3.22
C ILE A 73 8.80 16.46 -1.95
N GLN A 74 8.40 15.26 -1.56
CA GLN A 74 7.70 14.98 -0.32
C GLN A 74 8.60 14.17 0.63
N GLU A 75 8.28 14.16 1.90
CA GLU A 75 9.03 13.40 2.90
C GLU A 75 9.21 11.92 2.51
N GLN A 76 8.19 11.33 1.89
CA GLN A 76 8.21 9.96 1.38
C GLN A 76 9.26 9.74 0.29
N ASN A 77 9.50 10.73 -0.59
CA ASN A 77 10.56 10.63 -1.59
C ASN A 77 11.94 10.59 -0.92
N VAL A 78 12.13 11.39 0.13
CA VAL A 78 13.39 11.41 0.92
C VAL A 78 13.59 10.07 1.64
N ASP A 79 12.57 9.58 2.35
CA ASP A 79 12.62 8.28 3.04
C ASP A 79 12.95 7.15 2.10
N TYR A 80 12.34 7.18 0.95
CA TYR A 80 12.52 6.17 -0.05
C TYR A 80 13.93 6.20 -0.67
N THR A 81 14.41 7.38 -1.06
CA THR A 81 15.77 7.54 -1.59
C THR A 81 16.82 7.13 -0.58
N LEU A 82 16.62 7.49 0.71
CA LEU A 82 17.46 7.04 1.81
C LEU A 82 17.47 5.52 1.93
N ALA A 83 16.31 4.87 1.91
CA ALA A 83 16.22 3.41 2.03
C ALA A 83 16.98 2.70 0.90
N LEU A 84 16.79 3.12 -0.36
CA LEU A 84 17.50 2.56 -1.52
C LEU A 84 19.02 2.69 -1.38
N VAL A 85 19.49 3.88 -1.03
CA VAL A 85 20.93 4.15 -0.91
C VAL A 85 21.53 3.44 0.30
N MET A 86 20.78 3.26 1.39
CA MET A 86 21.25 2.51 2.57
C MET A 86 21.31 1.00 2.34
N GLU A 87 20.41 0.44 1.54
CA GLU A 87 20.38 -0.99 1.17
C GLU A 87 21.36 -1.31 0.02
N ASP A 88 22.15 -0.33 -0.45
CA ASP A 88 23.03 -0.44 -1.62
C ASP A 88 22.32 -1.02 -2.85
N SER A 89 21.03 -0.69 -2.99
CA SER A 89 20.20 -1.13 -4.11
C SER A 89 20.70 -0.53 -5.41
N GLU A 90 20.73 -1.34 -6.48
CA GLU A 90 20.97 -0.85 -7.84
C GLU A 90 19.78 -0.05 -8.38
N GLU A 91 18.61 -0.18 -7.74
CA GLU A 91 17.40 0.56 -8.12
C GLU A 91 17.56 2.05 -7.81
N ASN A 92 17.14 2.87 -8.78
CA ASN A 92 17.20 4.34 -8.67
C ASN A 92 15.77 4.89 -8.56
N VAL A 93 15.55 5.83 -7.64
CA VAL A 93 14.27 6.53 -7.50
C VAL A 93 13.81 7.17 -8.82
N LEU A 94 14.74 7.55 -9.67
CA LEU A 94 14.47 8.12 -10.99
C LEU A 94 13.85 7.13 -11.98
N GLU A 95 14.14 5.84 -11.87
CA GLU A 95 13.52 4.80 -12.69
C GLU A 95 12.10 4.52 -12.26
N ILE A 96 11.84 4.62 -10.95
CA ILE A 96 10.50 4.48 -10.40
C ILE A 96 9.63 5.65 -10.79
N ASP A 97 10.21 6.85 -10.82
CA ASP A 97 9.52 8.04 -11.29
C ASP A 97 9.08 7.93 -12.75
N LYS A 98 9.81 7.20 -13.59
CA LYS A 98 9.48 6.89 -14.99
C LYS A 98 8.44 5.79 -15.14
N ASP A 99 8.17 4.99 -14.09
CA ASP A 99 7.27 3.83 -14.16
C ASP A 99 5.80 4.26 -14.13
N ILE A 100 5.36 4.93 -15.20
CA ILE A 100 3.98 5.36 -15.35
C ILE A 100 3.13 4.17 -15.75
N ILE A 101 2.13 3.84 -14.91
CA ILE A 101 1.14 2.79 -15.17
C ILE A 101 0.12 3.31 -16.20
N CYS A 102 -0.47 4.46 -15.92
CA CYS A 102 -1.43 5.15 -16.78
C CYS A 102 -1.58 6.61 -16.33
N HIS A 103 -2.49 7.33 -16.98
CA HIS A 103 -2.85 8.69 -16.59
C HIS A 103 -4.33 8.75 -16.16
N THR A 104 -4.63 9.64 -15.22
CA THR A 104 -6.01 10.00 -14.90
C THR A 104 -6.62 10.76 -16.06
N LEU A 105 -7.94 10.96 -16.05
CA LEU A 105 -8.63 11.83 -17.03
C LEU A 105 -8.04 13.25 -17.11
N GLN A 106 -7.51 13.76 -16.00
CA GLN A 106 -6.90 15.09 -15.93
C GLN A 106 -5.43 15.08 -16.40
N GLY A 107 -4.94 13.98 -16.98
CA GLY A 107 -3.56 13.85 -17.45
C GLY A 107 -2.53 13.64 -16.34
N LYS A 108 -2.92 13.48 -15.07
CA LYS A 108 -1.97 13.21 -13.98
C LYS A 108 -1.44 11.77 -14.08
N PRO A 109 -0.11 11.55 -14.05
CA PRO A 109 0.45 10.21 -14.11
C PRO A 109 0.14 9.42 -12.83
N ILE A 110 -0.25 8.16 -12.99
CA ILE A 110 -0.37 7.17 -11.91
C ILE A 110 0.87 6.29 -11.99
N LYS A 111 1.66 6.34 -10.92
CA LYS A 111 2.94 5.63 -10.81
C LYS A 111 3.16 5.20 -9.36
N PRO A 112 3.98 4.17 -9.09
CA PRO A 112 4.42 3.87 -7.74
C PRO A 112 5.10 5.10 -7.12
N LYS A 113 4.87 5.35 -5.85
CA LYS A 113 5.47 6.45 -5.09
C LYS A 113 6.44 5.97 -4.02
N THR A 114 6.45 4.67 -3.73
CA THR A 114 7.31 4.03 -2.73
C THR A 114 7.87 2.72 -3.27
N LEU A 115 8.93 2.20 -2.62
CA LEU A 115 9.51 0.90 -2.99
C LEU A 115 8.51 -0.24 -2.84
N GLY A 116 7.74 -0.24 -1.74
CA GLY A 116 6.70 -1.25 -1.53
C GLY A 116 5.67 -1.24 -2.66
N GLN A 117 5.23 -0.04 -3.07
CA GLN A 117 4.32 0.12 -4.23
C GLN A 117 4.97 -0.34 -5.54
N LYS A 118 6.25 -0.04 -5.77
CA LYS A 118 6.99 -0.50 -6.97
C LYS A 118 7.06 -2.03 -7.01
N LYS A 119 7.50 -2.67 -5.93
CA LYS A 119 7.54 -4.13 -5.81
C LYS A 119 6.16 -4.77 -6.04
N TYR A 120 5.11 -4.14 -5.53
CA TYR A 120 3.72 -4.58 -5.74
C TYR A 120 3.29 -4.49 -7.22
N VAL A 121 3.55 -3.36 -7.88
CA VAL A 121 3.24 -3.17 -9.30
C VAL A 121 4.03 -4.14 -10.17
N ASP A 122 5.31 -4.37 -9.87
CA ASP A 122 6.14 -5.34 -10.60
C ASP A 122 5.67 -6.79 -10.40
N ALA A 123 5.22 -7.12 -9.18
CA ALA A 123 4.60 -8.42 -8.92
C ALA A 123 3.31 -8.59 -9.73
N ILE A 124 2.46 -7.56 -9.81
CA ILE A 124 1.24 -7.59 -10.64
C ILE A 124 1.58 -7.83 -12.11
N ARG A 125 2.65 -7.26 -12.63
CA ARG A 125 3.07 -7.49 -14.02
C ARG A 125 3.48 -8.94 -14.27
N LYS A 126 4.21 -9.54 -13.32
CA LYS A 126 4.89 -10.82 -13.50
C LYS A 126 4.03 -12.02 -13.11
N GLN A 127 3.17 -11.89 -12.11
CA GLN A 127 2.47 -13.02 -11.50
C GLN A 127 1.00 -13.09 -11.88
N MET A 128 0.43 -14.29 -11.88
CA MET A 128 -0.99 -14.51 -12.14
C MET A 128 -1.86 -14.07 -10.95
N ILE A 129 -1.41 -14.38 -9.73
CA ILE A 129 -2.12 -14.03 -8.50
C ILE A 129 -1.20 -13.23 -7.59
N VAL A 130 -1.64 -12.04 -7.16
CA VAL A 130 -0.88 -11.18 -6.24
C VAL A 130 -1.74 -10.77 -5.05
N PHE A 131 -1.20 -11.01 -3.87
CA PHE A 131 -1.77 -10.51 -2.62
C PHE A 131 -1.07 -9.20 -2.24
N GLY A 132 -1.79 -8.10 -2.24
CA GLY A 132 -1.34 -6.79 -1.77
C GLY A 132 -1.83 -6.54 -0.35
N LEU A 133 -0.93 -6.65 0.62
CA LEU A 133 -1.24 -6.62 2.05
C LEU A 133 -0.68 -5.36 2.69
N GLY A 134 -1.37 -4.81 3.67
CA GLY A 134 -0.86 -3.69 4.46
C GLY A 134 -1.92 -2.66 4.85
N PRO A 135 -1.52 -1.60 5.58
CA PRO A 135 -2.44 -0.62 6.13
C PRO A 135 -3.25 0.13 5.09
N ALA A 136 -4.38 0.70 5.52
CA ALA A 136 -5.16 1.61 4.69
C ALA A 136 -4.32 2.83 4.25
N GLY A 137 -4.54 3.29 3.00
CA GLY A 137 -3.83 4.45 2.44
C GLY A 137 -2.47 4.12 1.79
N THR A 138 -2.06 2.86 1.70
CA THR A 138 -0.86 2.42 0.97
C THR A 138 -1.07 2.29 -0.54
N GLY A 139 -2.28 2.57 -1.04
CA GLY A 139 -2.58 2.58 -2.48
C GLY A 139 -2.83 1.21 -3.11
N LYS A 140 -2.94 0.13 -2.33
CA LYS A 140 -3.14 -1.26 -2.82
C LYS A 140 -4.22 -1.37 -3.90
N THR A 141 -5.44 -1.02 -3.53
CA THR A 141 -6.61 -1.13 -4.39
C THR A 141 -6.53 -0.17 -5.57
N TYR A 142 -6.05 1.06 -5.33
CA TYR A 142 -5.90 2.07 -6.38
C TYR A 142 -4.90 1.67 -7.47
N LEU A 143 -3.72 1.17 -7.08
CA LEU A 143 -2.70 0.68 -8.01
C LEU A 143 -3.17 -0.58 -8.74
N ALA A 144 -3.87 -1.50 -8.06
CA ALA A 144 -4.46 -2.67 -8.70
C ALA A 144 -5.47 -2.27 -9.77
N MET A 145 -6.33 -1.28 -9.50
CA MET A 145 -7.28 -0.75 -10.49
C MET A 145 -6.60 -0.05 -11.66
N ALA A 146 -5.55 0.73 -11.42
CA ALA A 146 -4.76 1.35 -12.49
C ALA A 146 -4.16 0.29 -13.41
N MET A 147 -3.62 -0.79 -12.85
CA MET A 147 -3.09 -1.93 -13.59
C MET A 147 -4.18 -2.67 -14.38
N ALA A 148 -5.36 -2.88 -13.77
CA ALA A 148 -6.50 -3.53 -14.43
C ALA A 148 -7.00 -2.73 -15.64
N ILE A 149 -7.13 -1.41 -15.48
CA ILE A 149 -7.57 -0.52 -16.56
C ILE A 149 -6.52 -0.49 -17.69
N THR A 150 -5.24 -0.49 -17.34
CA THR A 150 -4.16 -0.54 -18.33
C THR A 150 -4.19 -1.85 -19.12
N ALA A 151 -4.27 -2.98 -18.44
CA ALA A 151 -4.37 -4.30 -19.07
C ALA A 151 -5.62 -4.41 -19.98
N PHE A 152 -6.75 -3.88 -19.53
CA PHE A 152 -8.00 -3.85 -20.32
C PHE A 152 -7.86 -2.94 -21.56
N LYS A 153 -7.30 -1.75 -21.43
CA LYS A 153 -7.06 -0.83 -22.56
C LYS A 153 -6.08 -1.40 -23.59
N ASN A 154 -5.11 -2.19 -23.14
CA ASN A 154 -4.13 -2.87 -23.98
C ASN A 154 -4.65 -4.18 -24.59
N ASN A 155 -5.91 -4.56 -24.31
CA ASN A 155 -6.51 -5.85 -24.72
C ASN A 155 -5.75 -7.08 -24.20
N GLU A 156 -5.04 -6.95 -23.08
CA GLU A 156 -4.42 -8.08 -22.38
C GLU A 156 -5.46 -8.95 -21.68
N VAL A 157 -6.59 -8.35 -21.31
CA VAL A 157 -7.77 -9.01 -20.75
C VAL A 157 -9.05 -8.48 -21.39
N GLY A 158 -10.07 -9.33 -21.48
CA GLY A 158 -11.35 -8.96 -22.10
C GLY A 158 -12.31 -8.24 -21.15
N ARG A 159 -12.10 -8.31 -19.84
CA ARG A 159 -12.99 -7.69 -18.85
C ARG A 159 -12.29 -7.43 -17.53
N ILE A 160 -12.89 -6.53 -16.73
CA ILE A 160 -12.48 -6.23 -15.36
C ILE A 160 -13.59 -6.68 -14.42
N ILE A 161 -13.24 -7.40 -13.35
CA ILE A 161 -14.18 -7.83 -12.32
C ILE A 161 -13.68 -7.32 -10.98
N LEU A 162 -14.46 -6.47 -10.33
CA LEU A 162 -14.19 -5.95 -9.01
C LEU A 162 -15.15 -6.57 -8.01
N THR A 163 -14.63 -7.17 -6.98
CA THR A 163 -15.47 -7.83 -5.98
C THR A 163 -15.00 -7.51 -4.56
N ARG A 164 -15.95 -7.48 -3.65
CA ARG A 164 -15.72 -7.21 -2.23
C ARG A 164 -16.60 -8.12 -1.40
N PRO A 165 -16.13 -8.65 -0.25
CA PRO A 165 -17.04 -9.34 0.67
C PRO A 165 -18.07 -8.32 1.18
N ALA A 166 -19.34 -8.65 1.04
CA ALA A 166 -20.41 -7.90 1.67
C ALA A 166 -20.46 -8.31 3.13
N ILE A 167 -19.78 -7.58 4.00
CA ILE A 167 -19.89 -7.71 5.44
C ILE A 167 -20.53 -6.45 5.97
N GLU A 168 -21.57 -6.66 6.72
CA GLU A 168 -22.15 -5.67 7.58
C GLU A 168 -21.34 -5.63 8.89
N ALA A 169 -20.83 -4.47 9.24
CA ALA A 169 -20.30 -4.21 10.57
C ALA A 169 -21.43 -4.32 11.59
N GLY A 170 -21.78 -5.56 11.98
CA GLY A 170 -22.82 -5.83 12.98
C GLY A 170 -24.29 -5.71 12.52
N GLU A 171 -24.55 -5.26 11.28
CA GLU A 171 -25.90 -5.16 10.72
C GLU A 171 -26.16 -6.30 9.72
N LYS A 172 -27.26 -7.00 9.89
CA LYS A 172 -27.72 -8.00 8.91
C LYS A 172 -28.28 -7.25 7.70
N LEU A 173 -27.83 -7.56 6.46
CA LEU A 173 -28.32 -7.00 5.17
C LEU A 173 -29.87 -6.91 5.09
N GLY A 174 -30.56 -7.62 5.96
CA GLY A 174 -32.02 -7.62 6.05
C GLY A 174 -32.67 -6.32 6.58
N PHE A 175 -31.93 -5.44 7.24
CA PHE A 175 -32.49 -4.24 7.86
C PHE A 175 -32.47 -2.97 7.01
N LEU A 176 -31.70 -2.93 5.93
CA LEU A 176 -31.70 -1.77 5.03
C LEU A 176 -32.89 -1.84 4.06
N PRO A 177 -33.66 -0.76 3.86
CA PRO A 177 -34.73 -0.72 2.86
C PRO A 177 -34.14 -0.75 1.44
N GLY A 178 -34.81 -1.39 0.49
CA GLY A 178 -34.40 -1.48 -0.91
C GLY A 178 -34.05 -2.90 -1.38
N ASP A 179 -33.76 -3.04 -2.67
CA ASP A 179 -33.27 -4.27 -3.25
C ASP A 179 -31.82 -4.58 -2.81
N LEU A 180 -31.36 -5.80 -3.05
CA LEU A 180 -30.03 -6.25 -2.62
C LEU A 180 -28.92 -5.38 -3.23
N GLN A 181 -29.11 -4.88 -4.44
CA GLN A 181 -28.13 -4.08 -5.16
C GLN A 181 -27.97 -2.69 -4.56
N SER A 182 -29.08 -2.01 -4.22
CA SER A 182 -29.03 -0.71 -3.54
C SER A 182 -28.44 -0.76 -2.13
N LYS A 183 -28.53 -1.92 -1.46
CA LYS A 183 -27.92 -2.14 -0.14
C LYS A 183 -26.41 -2.32 -0.18
N ILE A 184 -25.88 -2.85 -1.29
CA ILE A 184 -24.46 -3.17 -1.46
C ILE A 184 -23.69 -2.00 -2.10
N ASP A 185 -24.37 -1.17 -2.86
CA ASP A 185 -23.79 -0.06 -3.63
C ASP A 185 -22.90 0.87 -2.77
N PRO A 186 -23.28 1.27 -1.52
CA PRO A 186 -22.42 2.08 -0.67
C PRO A 186 -21.04 1.44 -0.38
N TYR A 187 -20.98 0.12 -0.25
CA TYR A 187 -19.73 -0.61 0.02
C TYR A 187 -18.83 -0.72 -1.21
N LEU A 188 -19.40 -0.60 -2.40
CA LEU A 188 -18.67 -0.64 -3.67
C LEU A 188 -18.25 0.76 -4.16
N ARG A 189 -18.78 1.82 -3.54
CA ARG A 189 -18.54 3.21 -3.95
C ARG A 189 -17.06 3.60 -4.06
N PRO A 190 -16.17 3.21 -3.12
CA PRO A 190 -14.74 3.51 -3.26
C PRO A 190 -14.11 2.92 -4.53
N LEU A 191 -14.64 1.79 -5.02
CA LEU A 191 -14.19 1.18 -6.28
C LEU A 191 -14.66 2.00 -7.48
N TYR A 192 -15.90 2.49 -7.45
CA TYR A 192 -16.42 3.37 -8.51
C TYR A 192 -15.63 4.68 -8.59
N ASP A 193 -15.32 5.31 -7.46
CA ASP A 193 -14.60 6.59 -7.42
C ASP A 193 -13.23 6.48 -8.10
N ALA A 194 -12.50 5.40 -7.87
CA ALA A 194 -11.21 5.18 -8.51
C ALA A 194 -11.35 4.89 -10.01
N LEU A 195 -12.37 4.12 -10.43
CA LEU A 195 -12.66 3.89 -11.84
C LEU A 195 -13.01 5.20 -12.56
N TYR A 196 -13.86 6.04 -11.95
CA TYR A 196 -14.21 7.35 -12.49
C TYR A 196 -12.99 8.25 -12.66
N GLN A 197 -12.09 8.26 -11.70
CA GLN A 197 -10.89 9.09 -11.74
C GLN A 197 -9.94 8.69 -12.88
N ILE A 198 -9.82 7.38 -13.18
CA ILE A 198 -8.87 6.87 -14.15
C ILE A 198 -9.47 6.75 -15.54
N MET A 199 -10.70 6.28 -15.65
CA MET A 199 -11.34 5.91 -16.91
C MET A 199 -12.38 6.95 -17.37
N GLY A 200 -12.97 7.70 -16.45
CA GLY A 200 -14.09 8.59 -16.66
C GLY A 200 -15.46 7.93 -16.50
N ALA A 201 -16.42 8.72 -16.06
CA ALA A 201 -17.76 8.23 -15.77
C ALA A 201 -18.45 7.64 -17.01
N GLU A 202 -18.39 8.35 -18.14
CA GLU A 202 -19.04 7.91 -19.39
C GLU A 202 -18.43 6.61 -19.91
N SER A 203 -17.09 6.51 -19.98
CA SER A 203 -16.40 5.30 -20.45
C SER A 203 -16.65 4.14 -19.51
N PHE A 204 -16.65 4.38 -18.20
CA PHE A 204 -16.95 3.36 -17.20
C PHE A 204 -18.38 2.83 -17.37
N GLN A 205 -19.37 3.71 -17.44
CA GLN A 205 -20.77 3.34 -17.57
C GLN A 205 -21.03 2.53 -18.85
N LYS A 206 -20.49 2.98 -19.98
CA LYS A 206 -20.58 2.26 -21.26
C LYS A 206 -19.98 0.84 -21.19
N ASN A 207 -18.88 0.66 -20.47
CA ASN A 207 -18.27 -0.68 -20.32
C ASN A 207 -19.03 -1.54 -19.30
N MET A 208 -19.65 -0.95 -18.28
CA MET A 208 -20.56 -1.66 -17.38
C MET A 208 -21.81 -2.17 -18.12
N GLU A 209 -22.45 -1.34 -18.91
CA GLU A 209 -23.62 -1.72 -19.72
C GLU A 209 -23.32 -2.86 -20.70
N LYS A 210 -22.09 -2.91 -21.23
CA LYS A 210 -21.62 -3.99 -22.09
C LYS A 210 -21.16 -5.25 -21.33
N GLY A 211 -21.17 -5.23 -20.00
CA GLY A 211 -20.67 -6.32 -19.16
C GLY A 211 -19.15 -6.53 -19.22
N LEU A 212 -18.39 -5.54 -19.73
CA LEU A 212 -16.93 -5.57 -19.80
C LEU A 212 -16.27 -5.14 -18.49
N ILE A 213 -16.99 -4.37 -17.67
CA ILE A 213 -16.63 -4.05 -16.30
C ILE A 213 -17.77 -4.50 -15.41
N GLU A 214 -17.45 -5.28 -14.40
CA GLU A 214 -18.40 -5.79 -13.42
C GLU A 214 -17.93 -5.39 -12.01
N VAL A 215 -18.82 -4.81 -11.22
CA VAL A 215 -18.59 -4.54 -9.80
C VAL A 215 -19.70 -5.26 -9.03
N ALA A 216 -19.33 -6.29 -8.26
CA ALA A 216 -20.30 -7.17 -7.64
C ALA A 216 -19.80 -7.73 -6.29
N PRO A 217 -20.71 -8.10 -5.39
CA PRO A 217 -20.35 -8.79 -4.16
C PRO A 217 -19.66 -10.13 -4.43
N LEU A 218 -18.76 -10.52 -3.54
CA LEU A 218 -18.03 -11.79 -3.64
C LEU A 218 -18.95 -13.02 -3.79
N ALA A 219 -20.11 -12.99 -3.17
CA ALA A 219 -21.10 -14.09 -3.27
C ALA A 219 -21.53 -14.38 -4.72
N TYR A 220 -21.52 -13.37 -5.60
CA TYR A 220 -21.93 -13.50 -7.01
C TYR A 220 -20.88 -14.19 -7.89
N MET A 221 -19.70 -14.45 -7.34
CA MET A 221 -18.65 -15.23 -8.04
C MET A 221 -18.88 -16.74 -7.94
N ARG A 222 -19.79 -17.19 -7.06
CA ARG A 222 -20.05 -18.61 -6.84
C ARG A 222 -20.65 -19.28 -8.10
N GLY A 223 -20.11 -20.44 -8.47
CA GLY A 223 -20.57 -21.21 -9.63
C GLY A 223 -20.13 -20.68 -10.99
N ARG A 224 -19.30 -19.65 -11.02
CA ARG A 224 -18.76 -19.06 -12.26
C ARG A 224 -17.35 -19.55 -12.54
N THR A 225 -16.93 -19.46 -13.80
CA THR A 225 -15.53 -19.49 -14.23
C THR A 225 -15.18 -18.13 -14.81
N LEU A 226 -14.12 -17.53 -14.29
CA LEU A 226 -13.72 -16.16 -14.59
C LEU A 226 -12.53 -16.19 -15.55
N ASP A 227 -12.81 -16.38 -16.84
CA ASP A 227 -11.80 -16.42 -17.91
C ASP A 227 -11.53 -15.03 -18.48
N ASN A 228 -10.31 -14.84 -18.99
CA ASN A 228 -9.88 -13.64 -19.71
C ASN A 228 -10.24 -12.34 -18.98
N ALA A 229 -9.99 -12.30 -17.69
CA ALA A 229 -10.41 -11.21 -16.81
C ALA A 229 -9.28 -10.72 -15.90
N PHE A 230 -9.27 -9.42 -15.64
CA PHE A 230 -8.52 -8.85 -14.53
C PHE A 230 -9.45 -8.73 -13.32
N ILE A 231 -9.17 -9.49 -12.27
CA ILE A 231 -10.08 -9.67 -11.14
C ILE A 231 -9.45 -9.06 -9.90
N ILE A 232 -10.17 -8.21 -9.18
CA ILE A 232 -9.72 -7.61 -7.93
C ILE A 232 -10.69 -8.01 -6.82
N LEU A 233 -10.18 -8.70 -5.80
CA LEU A 233 -10.88 -8.92 -4.53
C LEU A 233 -10.35 -7.93 -3.50
N ASP A 234 -11.17 -6.93 -3.17
CA ASP A 234 -10.84 -5.92 -2.17
C ASP A 234 -11.36 -6.28 -0.78
N GLU A 235 -10.74 -5.76 0.27
CA GLU A 235 -11.06 -6.02 1.69
C GLU A 235 -11.10 -7.52 2.04
N ALA A 236 -10.16 -8.27 1.50
CA ALA A 236 -10.13 -9.72 1.58
C ALA A 236 -9.94 -10.27 3.01
N GLN A 237 -9.46 -9.46 3.97
CA GLN A 237 -9.39 -9.83 5.38
C GLN A 237 -10.76 -10.16 5.97
N ASN A 238 -11.82 -9.63 5.33
CA ASN A 238 -13.21 -9.83 5.72
C ASN A 238 -13.88 -11.04 5.05
N THR A 239 -13.10 -11.89 4.38
CA THR A 239 -13.59 -13.18 3.88
C THR A 239 -13.46 -14.28 4.92
N THR A 240 -14.34 -15.27 4.88
CA THR A 240 -14.11 -16.55 5.55
C THR A 240 -13.20 -17.46 4.73
N PRO A 241 -12.55 -18.48 5.32
CA PRO A 241 -11.74 -19.44 4.56
C PRO A 241 -12.49 -20.12 3.40
N ALA A 242 -13.77 -20.41 3.59
CA ALA A 242 -14.62 -20.98 2.56
C ALA A 242 -14.88 -20.03 1.39
N GLN A 243 -15.11 -18.75 1.67
CA GLN A 243 -15.28 -17.71 0.66
C GLN A 243 -13.99 -17.47 -0.14
N MET A 244 -12.84 -17.37 0.54
CA MET A 244 -11.53 -17.20 -0.11
C MET A 244 -11.24 -18.40 -1.03
N LYS A 245 -11.41 -19.64 -0.54
CA LYS A 245 -11.23 -20.84 -1.34
C LYS A 245 -12.18 -20.86 -2.53
N MET A 246 -13.45 -20.55 -2.31
CA MET A 246 -14.46 -20.45 -3.37
C MET A 246 -14.00 -19.47 -4.45
N PHE A 247 -13.57 -18.28 -4.09
CA PHE A 247 -13.10 -17.26 -5.02
C PHE A 247 -11.89 -17.69 -5.84
N LEU A 248 -10.83 -18.14 -5.17
CA LEU A 248 -9.58 -18.53 -5.83
C LEU A 248 -9.76 -19.72 -6.79
N THR A 249 -10.76 -20.56 -6.56
CA THR A 249 -11.10 -21.69 -7.46
C THR A 249 -12.02 -21.28 -8.63
N ARG A 250 -12.37 -20.01 -8.78
CA ARG A 250 -13.14 -19.48 -9.93
C ARG A 250 -12.26 -18.95 -11.05
N ILE A 251 -10.97 -18.80 -10.78
CA ILE A 251 -10.02 -18.22 -11.73
C ILE A 251 -9.87 -19.13 -12.93
N GLY A 252 -10.11 -18.59 -14.12
CA GLY A 252 -10.00 -19.29 -15.39
C GLY A 252 -8.77 -18.87 -16.20
N PHE A 253 -8.68 -19.38 -17.42
CA PHE A 253 -7.54 -19.13 -18.30
C PHE A 253 -7.45 -17.67 -18.74
N GLY A 254 -6.23 -17.16 -18.91
CA GLY A 254 -5.99 -15.80 -19.36
C GLY A 254 -6.36 -14.73 -18.33
N SER A 255 -6.63 -15.13 -17.09
CA SER A 255 -7.01 -14.18 -16.03
C SER A 255 -5.85 -13.84 -15.10
N LYS A 256 -5.91 -12.64 -14.55
CA LYS A 256 -5.01 -12.11 -13.52
C LYS A 256 -5.83 -11.71 -12.29
N VAL A 257 -5.34 -12.04 -11.10
CA VAL A 257 -6.08 -11.81 -9.85
C VAL A 257 -5.24 -11.03 -8.85
N ILE A 258 -5.83 -9.98 -8.32
CA ILE A 258 -5.25 -9.21 -7.24
C ILE A 258 -6.17 -9.31 -6.02
N VAL A 259 -5.58 -9.69 -4.90
CA VAL A 259 -6.27 -9.76 -3.61
C VAL A 259 -5.70 -8.67 -2.71
N THR A 260 -6.50 -7.68 -2.34
CA THR A 260 -6.07 -6.61 -1.44
C THR A 260 -6.68 -6.78 -0.06
N GLY A 261 -5.92 -6.44 0.97
CA GLY A 261 -6.41 -6.56 2.34
C GLY A 261 -5.51 -5.92 3.39
N ASP A 262 -6.11 -5.67 4.54
CA ASP A 262 -5.45 -5.18 5.76
C ASP A 262 -5.73 -6.15 6.92
N ALA A 263 -4.72 -6.93 7.30
CA ALA A 263 -4.87 -7.92 8.38
C ALA A 263 -5.20 -7.30 9.75
N SER A 264 -5.02 -5.99 9.92
CA SER A 264 -5.35 -5.27 11.16
C SER A 264 -6.82 -4.83 11.24
N GLN A 265 -7.51 -4.72 10.10
CA GLN A 265 -8.88 -4.22 9.99
C GLN A 265 -9.89 -5.34 9.67
N LYS A 266 -10.08 -6.25 10.63
CA LYS A 266 -11.00 -7.38 10.48
C LYS A 266 -12.34 -7.07 11.15
N ASP A 267 -13.40 -7.08 10.34
CA ASP A 267 -14.79 -6.88 10.76
C ASP A 267 -15.55 -8.21 10.90
N LEU A 268 -14.83 -9.33 10.90
CA LEU A 268 -15.41 -10.66 11.07
C LEU A 268 -15.92 -10.87 12.51
N PRO A 269 -16.99 -11.65 12.71
CA PRO A 269 -17.46 -12.01 14.05
C PRO A 269 -16.35 -12.65 14.88
N SER A 270 -16.38 -12.39 16.21
CA SER A 270 -15.40 -12.93 17.16
C SER A 270 -15.28 -14.45 17.01
N GLY A 271 -14.04 -14.95 16.94
CA GLY A 271 -13.73 -16.36 16.76
C GLY A 271 -13.74 -16.85 15.31
N THR A 272 -14.13 -16.02 14.33
CA THR A 272 -14.08 -16.38 12.92
C THR A 272 -12.68 -16.12 12.35
N ARG A 273 -12.06 -17.16 11.77
CA ARG A 273 -10.76 -17.00 11.10
C ARG A 273 -10.92 -16.27 9.77
N SER A 274 -10.02 -15.35 9.49
CA SER A 274 -9.96 -14.69 8.20
C SER A 274 -9.50 -15.64 7.09
N GLY A 275 -10.20 -15.62 5.96
CA GLY A 275 -9.80 -16.35 4.76
C GLY A 275 -8.47 -15.85 4.20
N LEU A 276 -8.17 -14.55 4.35
CA LEU A 276 -6.88 -13.98 3.97
C LEU A 276 -5.74 -14.61 4.78
N ASP A 277 -5.87 -14.70 6.11
CA ASP A 277 -4.84 -15.31 6.96
C ASP A 277 -4.58 -16.77 6.59
N VAL A 278 -5.64 -17.51 6.31
CA VAL A 278 -5.52 -18.92 5.89
C VAL A 278 -4.85 -19.01 4.51
N ALA A 279 -5.23 -18.16 3.56
CA ALA A 279 -4.63 -18.12 2.23
C ALA A 279 -3.12 -17.84 2.31
N MET A 280 -2.70 -16.86 3.14
CA MET A 280 -1.28 -16.56 3.36
C MET A 280 -0.49 -17.77 3.90
N GLN A 281 -1.10 -18.59 4.75
CA GLN A 281 -0.44 -19.77 5.29
C GLN A 281 -0.33 -20.90 4.26
N VAL A 282 -1.40 -21.18 3.52
CA VAL A 282 -1.47 -22.38 2.66
C VAL A 282 -0.90 -22.15 1.26
N LEU A 283 -0.91 -20.89 0.76
CA LEU A 283 -0.49 -20.59 -0.61
C LEU A 283 0.95 -20.05 -0.73
N LYS A 284 1.66 -19.85 0.39
CA LYS A 284 2.99 -19.25 0.40
C LYS A 284 4.03 -19.97 -0.47
N LYS A 285 3.83 -21.26 -0.74
CA LYS A 285 4.75 -22.10 -1.53
C LYS A 285 4.20 -22.46 -2.91
N VAL A 286 3.10 -21.84 -3.34
CA VAL A 286 2.49 -22.12 -4.64
C VAL A 286 3.11 -21.21 -5.68
N ASP A 287 3.70 -21.77 -6.71
CA ASP A 287 4.26 -21.02 -7.83
C ASP A 287 3.18 -20.21 -8.55
N GLY A 288 3.56 -19.02 -9.06
CA GLY A 288 2.62 -18.10 -9.72
C GLY A 288 1.81 -17.21 -8.76
N ILE A 289 2.01 -17.35 -7.44
CA ILE A 289 1.38 -16.51 -6.41
C ILE A 289 2.45 -15.68 -5.69
N SER A 290 2.23 -14.37 -5.60
CA SER A 290 3.08 -13.46 -4.84
C SER A 290 2.33 -12.79 -3.70
N PHE A 291 3.05 -12.58 -2.59
CA PHE A 291 2.59 -11.83 -1.43
C PHE A 291 3.46 -10.58 -1.29
N CYS A 292 2.84 -9.41 -1.45
CA CYS A 292 3.49 -8.11 -1.33
C CYS A 292 3.00 -7.41 -0.07
N GLU A 293 3.90 -7.19 0.87
CA GLU A 293 3.62 -6.48 2.12
C GLU A 293 3.98 -5.01 1.97
N LEU A 294 2.97 -4.15 2.02
CA LEU A 294 3.13 -2.70 2.15
C LEU A 294 3.07 -2.34 3.63
N THR A 295 3.88 -1.38 4.03
CA THR A 295 4.04 -0.99 5.43
C THR A 295 3.52 0.43 5.68
N SER A 296 3.61 0.90 6.91
CA SER A 296 3.31 2.31 7.24
C SER A 296 4.18 3.31 6.46
N LYS A 297 5.37 2.89 5.99
CA LYS A 297 6.24 3.70 5.12
C LYS A 297 5.65 3.93 3.73
N ASP A 298 4.75 3.05 3.29
CA ASP A 298 4.09 3.12 1.99
C ASP A 298 2.78 3.92 2.02
N VAL A 299 2.38 4.45 3.18
CA VAL A 299 1.16 5.25 3.33
C VAL A 299 1.32 6.60 2.66
N VAL A 300 0.54 6.85 1.61
CA VAL A 300 0.50 8.12 0.86
C VAL A 300 -0.75 8.89 1.26
N ARG A 301 -0.61 9.76 2.25
CA ARG A 301 -1.71 10.58 2.79
C ARG A 301 -1.28 12.02 2.99
N HIS A 302 -2.27 12.91 3.07
CA HIS A 302 -2.03 14.30 3.44
C HIS A 302 -1.32 14.37 4.82
N PRO A 303 -0.27 15.21 5.02
CA PRO A 303 0.51 15.25 6.26
C PRO A 303 -0.33 15.45 7.53
N LEU A 304 -1.40 16.26 7.45
CA LEU A 304 -2.32 16.46 8.56
C LEU A 304 -3.08 15.18 8.92
N VAL A 305 -3.50 14.39 7.91
CA VAL A 305 -4.20 13.12 8.14
C VAL A 305 -3.27 12.10 8.80
N GLN A 306 -1.98 12.07 8.44
CA GLN A 306 -0.99 11.24 9.12
C GLN A 306 -0.86 11.60 10.61
N LYS A 307 -0.79 12.90 10.94
CA LYS A 307 -0.75 13.38 12.32
C LYS A 307 -2.01 13.01 13.11
N ILE A 308 -3.19 13.09 12.46
CA ILE A 308 -4.46 12.68 13.10
C ILE A 308 -4.40 11.18 13.43
N VAL A 309 -4.02 10.32 12.49
CA VAL A 309 -3.91 8.86 12.72
C VAL A 309 -2.93 8.57 13.85
N GLN A 310 -1.75 9.18 13.85
CA GLN A 310 -0.76 9.00 14.91
C GLN A 310 -1.31 9.38 16.30
N ALA A 311 -2.04 10.49 16.38
CA ALA A 311 -2.65 10.93 17.65
C ALA A 311 -3.68 9.92 18.17
N TYR A 312 -4.49 9.31 17.31
CA TYR A 312 -5.43 8.26 17.68
C TYR A 312 -4.72 6.97 18.09
N ASP A 313 -3.70 6.53 17.35
CA ASP A 313 -2.91 5.35 17.69
C ASP A 313 -2.22 5.49 19.06
N GLU A 314 -1.71 6.68 19.37
CA GLU A 314 -1.12 6.97 20.70
C GLU A 314 -2.16 6.94 21.81
N TYR A 315 -3.35 7.46 21.55
CA TYR A 315 -4.45 7.42 22.50
C TYR A 315 -4.90 5.96 22.81
N GLU A 316 -5.07 5.15 21.77
CA GLU A 316 -5.47 3.74 21.90
C GLU A 316 -4.41 2.89 22.63
N LYS A 317 -3.12 3.14 22.35
CA LYS A 317 -2.01 2.48 23.08
C LYS A 317 -2.02 2.81 24.57
N LYS A 318 -2.34 4.07 24.92
CA LYS A 318 -2.46 4.50 26.32
C LYS A 318 -3.72 3.96 27.01
N ALA A 319 -4.80 3.73 26.23
CA ALA A 319 -6.07 3.25 26.75
C ALA A 319 -6.13 1.72 26.97
N LYS A 320 -5.19 0.94 26.39
CA LYS A 320 -5.07 -0.51 26.67
C LYS A 320 -4.40 -0.68 28.04
N PRO A 321 -5.08 -1.24 29.09
CA PRO A 321 -4.46 -1.49 30.39
C PRO A 321 -3.33 -2.50 30.23
N GLU A 322 -2.17 -2.21 30.81
CA GLU A 322 -1.08 -3.16 30.99
C GLU A 322 -1.60 -4.37 31.76
N ASN A 323 -1.78 -5.50 31.10
CA ASN A 323 -2.02 -6.77 31.78
C ASN A 323 -0.75 -7.14 32.54
N HIS A 324 -0.64 -6.64 33.77
CA HIS A 324 0.30 -7.15 34.75
C HIS A 324 -0.03 -8.61 34.99
N SER A 325 0.73 -9.51 34.45
CA SER A 325 0.79 -10.89 34.84
C SER A 325 1.27 -10.97 36.30
N GLY A 326 0.33 -10.84 37.21
CA GLY A 326 0.56 -11.07 38.64
C GLY A 326 0.95 -12.51 38.87
N ARG A 327 2.23 -12.75 39.12
CA ARG A 327 2.77 -13.98 39.66
C ARG A 327 2.09 -14.25 41.01
N ALA A 328 1.08 -15.14 41.02
CA ALA A 328 0.54 -15.68 42.24
C ALA A 328 1.64 -16.48 42.97
N LYS A 329 2.12 -15.95 44.09
CA LYS A 329 2.92 -16.70 45.06
C LYS A 329 2.02 -17.71 45.74
N SER A 330 2.23 -18.99 45.48
CA SER A 330 1.64 -20.10 46.24
C SER A 330 2.22 -20.11 47.66
N THR A 331 1.44 -19.67 48.58
CA THR A 331 1.70 -19.89 50.03
C THR A 331 1.16 -21.25 50.43
N THR A 332 2.07 -22.22 50.51
CA THR A 332 1.81 -23.56 51.06
C THR A 332 1.59 -23.40 52.56
N ARG A 333 0.34 -23.51 53.01
CA ARG A 333 -0.06 -23.57 54.46
C ARG A 333 0.03 -25.02 54.92
N LYS A 334 1.11 -25.38 55.63
CA LYS A 334 1.21 -26.63 56.40
C LYS A 334 0.11 -26.66 57.46
N ARG A 335 -0.79 -27.63 57.34
CA ARG A 335 -1.68 -28.05 58.46
C ARG A 335 -0.88 -28.98 59.34
N ARG A 336 -0.65 -28.57 60.57
CA ARG A 336 -0.25 -29.47 61.67
C ARG A 336 -1.53 -30.17 62.18
N GLU A 337 -1.52 -31.48 62.12
CA GLU A 337 -2.38 -32.35 62.92
C GLU A 337 -1.87 -32.31 64.34
N ASN A 338 -2.80 -32.16 65.30
CA ASN A 338 -2.66 -32.69 66.64
C ASN A 338 -4.06 -33.01 67.16
N LYS A 339 -4.18 -34.32 67.50
CA LYS A 339 -5.18 -35.02 68.31
C LYS A 339 -6.58 -35.18 67.74
#